data_98ec7c35756c804d95661e66fa01e2bc
#
_entry.id   98ec7c35756c804d95661e66fa01e2bc
#
_cell.length_a   1.000
_cell.length_b   1.000
_cell.length_c   1.000
_cell.angle_alpha   90.00
_cell.angle_beta   90.00
_cell.angle_gamma   90.00
#
_symmetry.space_group_name_H-M   'P 1'
#
loop_
_entity.id
_entity.type
_entity.pdbx_description
1 polymer ?
#
loop_
_entity_poly.entity_id
_entity_poly.type
_entity_poly.pdbx_seq_one_letter_code
_entity_poly.pdbx_strand_id
1 'polypeptide(L)'
;MKTRTVAIRTIALSTFGSFLRNKVILLFGSLFVCIVLLMMSPLLAYKAMTSTANAQQMQGFILNEIASVISMVSAFGSLLAVWAAADSVAAEMKSGTILAVMARPLRRWEFLAGKYLGVLMLMAVYIIAMLGVTFLLAWLGGQSFHASVWTLIAYPLVRYAIWAAVSMLLVTLLHPILVLGLVVILMTLIEVFASTVRHMPAWLRLPVHLTLPLTNLLSEERFMVITRASLKPFPWTNHLTALAYGLDYALVCFLLAVFVFQRRSLVRD
;
A
#
# COMPACT_ATOMS: atom_id res chain seq x y z
N MET A 1 28.27 -15.01 -0.06
CA MET A 1 26.85 -14.65 -0.32
C MET A 1 25.93 -14.97 0.85
N LYS A 2 26.03 -16.13 1.51
CA LYS A 2 25.14 -16.52 2.65
C LYS A 2 25.09 -15.51 3.82
N THR A 3 26.20 -14.89 4.19
CA THR A 3 26.23 -13.90 5.30
C THR A 3 25.47 -12.61 5.02
N ARG A 4 25.40 -12.16 3.76
CA ARG A 4 24.72 -10.92 3.35
C ARG A 4 23.19 -11.05 3.37
N THR A 5 22.67 -12.16 2.86
CA THR A 5 21.21 -12.44 2.89
C THR A 5 20.71 -12.58 4.33
N VAL A 6 21.53 -13.14 5.23
CA VAL A 6 21.22 -13.22 6.66
C VAL A 6 21.14 -11.82 7.28
N ALA A 7 22.04 -10.91 6.94
CA ALA A 7 22.03 -9.53 7.47
C ALA A 7 20.76 -8.78 7.06
N ILE A 8 20.40 -8.80 5.77
CA ILE A 8 19.18 -8.16 5.26
C ILE A 8 17.93 -8.73 5.94
N ARG A 9 17.84 -10.06 6.05
CA ARG A 9 16.73 -10.74 6.72
C ARG A 9 16.61 -10.35 8.19
N THR A 10 17.73 -10.28 8.90
CA THR A 10 17.75 -9.90 10.32
C THR A 10 17.26 -8.46 10.50
N ILE A 11 17.71 -7.52 9.66
CA ILE A 11 17.25 -6.13 9.69
C ILE A 11 15.75 -6.05 9.36
N ALA A 12 15.29 -6.78 8.34
CA ALA A 12 13.88 -6.80 7.97
C ALA A 12 12.99 -7.31 9.12
N LEU A 13 13.37 -8.43 9.75
CA LEU A 13 12.65 -9.00 10.88
C LEU A 13 12.69 -8.09 12.13
N SER A 14 13.83 -7.46 12.41
CA SER A 14 13.94 -6.51 13.52
C SER A 14 13.07 -5.27 13.30
N THR A 15 13.04 -4.75 12.06
CA THR A 15 12.20 -3.61 11.67
C THR A 15 10.72 -3.97 11.78
N PHE A 16 10.32 -5.11 11.23
CA PHE A 16 8.96 -5.63 11.36
C PHE A 16 8.55 -5.82 12.83
N GLY A 17 9.40 -6.45 13.64
CA GLY A 17 9.15 -6.64 15.06
C GLY A 17 9.06 -5.33 15.85
N SER A 18 9.82 -4.29 15.47
CA SER A 18 9.72 -2.96 16.08
C SER A 18 8.38 -2.30 15.78
N PHE A 19 7.88 -2.46 14.56
CA PHE A 19 6.56 -1.95 14.17
C PHE A 19 5.41 -2.63 14.91
N LEU A 20 5.46 -3.94 15.07
CA LEU A 20 4.42 -4.67 15.84
C LEU A 20 4.37 -4.26 17.32
N ARG A 21 5.47 -3.76 17.87
CA ARG A 21 5.54 -3.25 19.26
C ARG A 21 5.22 -1.76 19.35
N ASN A 22 5.11 -1.07 18.22
CA ASN A 22 4.84 0.35 18.19
C ASN A 22 3.37 0.61 18.51
N LYS A 23 3.12 1.28 19.65
CA LYS A 23 1.76 1.61 20.13
C LYS A 23 0.96 2.41 19.10
N VAL A 24 1.63 3.24 18.30
CA VAL A 24 0.99 4.04 17.24
C VAL A 24 0.40 3.14 16.17
N ILE A 25 1.15 2.13 15.71
CA ILE A 25 0.67 1.17 14.69
C ILE A 25 -0.49 0.34 15.22
N LEU A 26 -0.39 -0.12 16.48
CA LEU A 26 -1.48 -0.87 17.11
C LEU A 26 -2.75 -0.02 17.24
N LEU A 27 -2.60 1.25 17.63
CA LEU A 27 -3.73 2.18 17.73
C LEU A 27 -4.34 2.45 16.36
N PHE A 28 -3.54 2.73 15.34
CA PHE A 28 -4.02 2.88 13.96
C PHE A 28 -4.70 1.61 13.46
N GLY A 29 -4.10 0.44 13.65
CA GLY A 29 -4.68 -0.85 13.26
C GLY A 29 -6.03 -1.11 13.91
N SER A 30 -6.16 -0.88 15.23
CA SER A 30 -7.42 -1.05 15.96
C SER A 30 -8.48 -0.04 15.52
N LEU A 31 -8.10 1.22 15.28
CA LEU A 31 -8.99 2.26 14.76
C LEU A 31 -9.54 1.85 13.39
N PHE A 32 -8.68 1.33 12.49
CA PHE A 32 -9.11 0.89 11.16
C PHE A 32 -10.03 -0.31 11.20
N VAL A 33 -9.76 -1.29 12.05
CA VAL A 33 -10.69 -2.41 12.26
C VAL A 33 -12.05 -1.88 12.74
N CYS A 34 -12.05 -0.94 13.66
CA CYS A 34 -13.29 -0.32 14.15
C CYS A 34 -14.06 0.40 13.02
N ILE A 35 -13.36 1.15 12.17
CA ILE A 35 -13.97 1.84 11.02
C ILE A 35 -14.55 0.83 10.00
N VAL A 36 -13.82 -0.24 9.69
CA VAL A 36 -14.32 -1.30 8.80
C VAL A 36 -15.57 -1.96 9.39
N LEU A 37 -15.57 -2.25 10.70
CA LEU A 37 -16.74 -2.79 11.40
C LEU A 37 -17.94 -1.84 11.34
N LEU A 38 -17.72 -0.55 11.55
CA LEU A 38 -18.78 0.47 11.48
C LEU A 38 -19.34 0.59 10.04
N MET A 39 -18.48 0.63 9.01
CA MET A 39 -18.91 0.72 7.63
C MET A 39 -19.63 -0.55 7.16
N MET A 40 -19.24 -1.73 7.65
CA MET A 40 -19.92 -2.99 7.33
C MET A 40 -21.18 -3.26 8.18
N SER A 41 -21.45 -2.48 9.21
CA SER A 41 -22.61 -2.67 10.10
C SER A 41 -23.96 -2.61 9.36
N PRO A 42 -24.18 -1.74 8.34
CA PRO A 42 -25.43 -1.74 7.56
C PRO A 42 -25.67 -3.07 6.83
N LEU A 43 -24.60 -3.73 6.37
CA LEU A 43 -24.68 -5.03 5.70
C LEU A 43 -25.26 -6.12 6.62
N LEU A 44 -24.81 -6.15 7.88
CA LEU A 44 -25.28 -7.11 8.88
C LEU A 44 -26.72 -6.82 9.34
N ALA A 45 -27.03 -5.54 9.58
CA ALA A 45 -28.39 -5.09 9.94
C ALA A 45 -29.38 -5.40 8.81
N TYR A 46 -28.94 -5.23 7.58
CA TYR A 46 -29.76 -5.46 6.42
C TYR A 46 -30.16 -6.93 6.22
N LYS A 47 -29.24 -7.89 6.47
CA LYS A 47 -29.56 -9.31 6.43
C LYS A 47 -30.72 -9.68 7.40
N ALA A 48 -30.84 -8.95 8.50
CA ALA A 48 -31.89 -9.13 9.50
C ALA A 48 -33.24 -8.56 9.04
N MET A 49 -33.26 -7.62 8.05
CA MET A 49 -34.46 -6.87 7.64
C MET A 49 -35.06 -7.34 6.30
N THR A 50 -34.50 -8.34 5.62
CA THR A 50 -34.91 -8.70 4.25
C THR A 50 -36.33 -9.24 4.17
N SER A 51 -37.24 -8.39 3.71
CA SER A 51 -38.45 -8.74 3.00
C SER A 51 -38.27 -8.50 1.48
N THR A 52 -38.77 -9.37 0.72
CA THR A 52 -38.52 -9.80 -0.64
C THR A 52 -38.68 -8.79 -1.82
N ALA A 53 -38.91 -7.48 -1.60
CA ALA A 53 -39.38 -6.61 -2.67
C ALA A 53 -38.30 -5.94 -3.55
N ASN A 54 -37.01 -5.85 -3.16
CA ASN A 54 -36.01 -5.07 -3.88
C ASN A 54 -34.60 -5.72 -3.95
N ALA A 55 -34.51 -7.03 -4.20
CA ALA A 55 -33.25 -7.78 -4.17
C ALA A 55 -32.16 -7.23 -5.12
N GLN A 56 -32.50 -6.73 -6.30
CA GLN A 56 -31.53 -6.23 -7.27
C GLN A 56 -30.92 -4.86 -6.89
N GLN A 57 -31.74 -3.92 -6.44
CA GLN A 57 -31.24 -2.61 -5.96
C GLN A 57 -30.33 -2.78 -4.76
N MET A 58 -30.64 -3.72 -3.92
CA MET A 58 -29.95 -4.02 -2.73
C MET A 58 -28.59 -4.68 -2.98
N GLN A 59 -28.51 -5.61 -3.91
CA GLN A 59 -27.24 -6.21 -4.30
C GLN A 59 -26.27 -5.16 -4.84
N GLY A 60 -26.78 -4.16 -5.58
CA GLY A 60 -25.96 -3.02 -6.02
C GLY A 60 -25.42 -2.17 -4.87
N PHE A 61 -26.24 -1.90 -3.85
CA PHE A 61 -25.83 -1.16 -2.67
C PHE A 61 -24.73 -1.91 -1.89
N ILE A 62 -24.92 -3.20 -1.62
CA ILE A 62 -23.95 -4.04 -0.91
C ILE A 62 -22.59 -4.09 -1.63
N LEU A 63 -22.60 -4.28 -2.94
CA LEU A 63 -21.37 -4.32 -3.74
C LEU A 63 -20.63 -2.98 -3.72
N ASN A 64 -21.37 -1.87 -3.76
CA ASN A 64 -20.80 -0.54 -3.67
C ASN A 64 -20.19 -0.28 -2.29
N GLU A 65 -20.83 -0.74 -1.23
CA GLU A 65 -20.34 -0.61 0.15
C GLU A 65 -19.02 -1.40 0.34
N ILE A 66 -18.98 -2.64 -0.11
CA ILE A 66 -17.76 -3.46 -0.08
C ILE A 66 -16.63 -2.79 -0.89
N ALA A 67 -16.93 -2.26 -2.08
CA ALA A 67 -15.95 -1.55 -2.89
C ALA A 67 -15.41 -0.30 -2.19
N SER A 68 -16.28 0.46 -1.52
CA SER A 68 -15.89 1.65 -0.75
C SER A 68 -14.96 1.31 0.41
N VAL A 69 -15.26 0.23 1.15
CA VAL A 69 -14.41 -0.24 2.25
C VAL A 69 -13.04 -0.70 1.74
N ILE A 70 -12.99 -1.46 0.64
CA ILE A 70 -11.73 -1.91 0.03
C ILE A 70 -10.90 -0.70 -0.43
N SER A 71 -11.51 0.28 -1.07
CA SER A 71 -10.85 1.51 -1.50
C SER A 71 -10.28 2.28 -0.30
N MET A 72 -11.04 2.41 0.77
CA MET A 72 -10.62 3.06 2.00
C MET A 72 -9.45 2.31 2.66
N VAL A 73 -9.52 0.99 2.81
CA VAL A 73 -8.43 0.15 3.33
C VAL A 73 -7.16 0.35 2.50
N SER A 74 -7.28 0.39 1.18
CA SER A 74 -6.14 0.61 0.29
C SER A 74 -5.53 2.01 0.42
N ALA A 75 -6.34 3.06 0.54
CA ALA A 75 -5.87 4.43 0.72
C ALA A 75 -5.13 4.62 2.04
N PHE A 76 -5.72 4.17 3.14
CA PHE A 76 -5.09 4.24 4.46
C PHE A 76 -3.84 3.38 4.57
N GLY A 77 -3.82 2.19 3.96
CA GLY A 77 -2.62 1.38 3.86
C GLY A 77 -1.48 2.10 3.15
N SER A 78 -1.79 2.93 2.14
CA SER A 78 -0.78 3.76 1.46
C SER A 78 -0.20 4.82 2.40
N LEU A 79 -1.02 5.48 3.21
CA LEU A 79 -0.55 6.44 4.23
C LEU A 79 0.32 5.75 5.30
N LEU A 80 -0.10 4.57 5.76
CA LEU A 80 0.66 3.78 6.71
C LEU A 80 2.01 3.34 6.13
N ALA A 81 2.06 2.95 4.84
CA ALA A 81 3.30 2.59 4.16
C ALA A 81 4.28 3.76 4.09
N VAL A 82 3.78 4.96 3.78
CA VAL A 82 4.59 6.20 3.76
C VAL A 82 5.15 6.51 5.13
N TRP A 83 4.29 6.50 6.15
CA TRP A 83 4.70 6.78 7.52
C TRP A 83 5.73 5.76 8.03
N ALA A 84 5.45 4.46 7.86
CA ALA A 84 6.36 3.40 8.30
C ALA A 84 7.72 3.48 7.58
N ALA A 85 7.72 3.76 6.27
CA ALA A 85 8.94 3.93 5.51
C ALA A 85 9.76 5.13 5.98
N ALA A 86 9.12 6.28 6.19
CA ALA A 86 9.77 7.49 6.69
C ALA A 86 10.31 7.29 8.12
N ASP A 87 9.50 6.76 9.02
CA ASP A 87 9.87 6.54 10.43
C ASP A 87 11.01 5.52 10.56
N SER A 88 11.00 4.44 9.76
CA SER A 88 12.03 3.40 9.79
C SER A 88 13.45 3.92 9.54
N VAL A 89 13.59 4.96 8.71
CA VAL A 89 14.88 5.59 8.41
C VAL A 89 15.16 6.75 9.37
N ALA A 90 14.15 7.59 9.63
CA ALA A 90 14.30 8.77 10.46
C ALA A 90 14.63 8.47 11.91
N ALA A 91 14.05 7.42 12.49
CA ALA A 91 14.28 7.02 13.86
C ALA A 91 15.77 6.71 14.11
N GLU A 92 16.42 6.02 13.18
CA GLU A 92 17.84 5.68 13.31
C GLU A 92 18.79 6.84 12.99
N MET A 93 18.35 7.75 12.11
CA MET A 93 19.09 9.00 11.87
C MET A 93 19.10 9.91 13.10
N LYS A 94 17.98 9.97 13.85
CA LYS A 94 17.87 10.77 15.07
C LYS A 94 18.62 10.17 16.26
N SER A 95 18.58 8.86 16.42
CA SER A 95 19.20 8.17 17.56
C SER A 95 20.72 8.02 17.43
N GLY A 96 21.32 8.37 16.28
CA GLY A 96 22.75 8.13 16.02
C GLY A 96 23.14 6.66 15.92
N THR A 97 22.18 5.75 16.09
CA THR A 97 22.42 4.29 15.97
C THR A 97 22.88 3.89 14.59
N ILE A 98 22.61 4.73 13.59
CA ILE A 98 23.10 4.53 12.22
C ILE A 98 24.64 4.45 12.18
N LEU A 99 25.35 5.22 13.00
CA LEU A 99 26.81 5.16 13.11
C LEU A 99 27.28 3.85 13.75
N ALA A 100 26.59 3.37 14.78
CA ALA A 100 26.88 2.08 15.42
C ALA A 100 26.60 0.89 14.49
N VAL A 101 25.53 0.95 13.70
CA VAL A 101 25.21 -0.08 12.69
C VAL A 101 26.22 -0.06 11.55
N MET A 102 26.69 1.13 11.15
CA MET A 102 27.71 1.28 10.10
C MET A 102 29.13 0.94 10.56
N ALA A 103 29.38 0.85 11.87
CA ALA A 103 30.63 0.31 12.42
C ALA A 103 30.81 -1.20 12.17
N ARG A 104 29.72 -1.91 11.87
CA ARG A 104 29.76 -3.29 11.38
C ARG A 104 30.02 -3.30 9.87
N PRO A 105 30.56 -4.40 9.28
CA PRO A 105 30.84 -4.48 7.84
C PRO A 105 29.55 -4.65 7.00
N LEU A 106 28.55 -3.80 7.25
CA LEU A 106 27.29 -3.73 6.52
C LEU A 106 27.38 -2.61 5.48
N ARG A 107 26.98 -2.93 4.25
CA ARG A 107 26.87 -1.90 3.19
C ARG A 107 25.59 -1.09 3.38
N ARG A 108 25.64 0.21 3.08
CA ARG A 108 24.50 1.13 3.22
C ARG A 108 23.24 0.67 2.50
N TRP A 109 23.38 0.03 1.34
CA TRP A 109 22.25 -0.51 0.59
C TRP A 109 21.61 -1.73 1.28
N GLU A 110 22.40 -2.59 1.97
CA GLU A 110 21.89 -3.76 2.70
C GLU A 110 21.01 -3.32 3.87
N PHE A 111 21.39 -2.24 4.52
CA PHE A 111 20.60 -1.61 5.57
C PHE A 111 19.25 -1.10 5.03
N LEU A 112 19.29 -0.28 3.96
CA LEU A 112 18.08 0.29 3.38
C LEU A 112 17.15 -0.79 2.81
N ALA A 113 17.72 -1.84 2.18
CA ALA A 113 16.97 -2.99 1.70
C ALA A 113 16.28 -3.78 2.82
N GLY A 114 16.97 -3.98 3.94
CA GLY A 114 16.38 -4.61 5.12
C GLY A 114 15.20 -3.80 5.67
N LYS A 115 15.35 -2.47 5.78
CA LYS A 115 14.27 -1.57 6.21
C LYS A 115 13.06 -1.61 5.26
N TYR A 116 13.33 -1.52 3.97
CA TYR A 116 12.29 -1.59 2.95
C TYR A 116 11.49 -2.91 3.01
N LEU A 117 12.20 -4.03 3.09
CA LEU A 117 11.55 -5.34 3.24
C LEU A 117 10.74 -5.45 4.53
N GLY A 118 11.24 -4.89 5.64
CA GLY A 118 10.50 -4.86 6.92
C GLY A 118 9.18 -4.08 6.79
N VAL A 119 9.19 -2.95 6.08
CA VAL A 119 7.96 -2.18 5.77
C VAL A 119 7.01 -2.99 4.88
N LEU A 120 7.53 -3.64 3.84
CA LEU A 120 6.68 -4.48 2.96
C LEU A 120 6.04 -5.66 3.71
N MET A 121 6.77 -6.28 4.64
CA MET A 121 6.21 -7.33 5.51
C MET A 121 5.07 -6.79 6.38
N LEU A 122 5.23 -5.59 6.95
CA LEU A 122 4.16 -4.92 7.71
C LEU A 122 2.92 -4.68 6.83
N MET A 123 3.12 -4.17 5.61
CA MET A 123 2.03 -3.89 4.67
C MET A 123 1.32 -5.17 4.21
N ALA A 124 2.05 -6.27 4.02
CA ALA A 124 1.46 -7.57 3.69
C ALA A 124 0.56 -8.07 4.83
N VAL A 125 1.01 -7.99 6.07
CA VAL A 125 0.19 -8.35 7.23
C VAL A 125 -1.03 -7.42 7.34
N TYR A 126 -0.85 -6.12 7.15
CA TYR A 126 -1.93 -5.14 7.19
C TYR A 126 -3.04 -5.47 6.16
N ILE A 127 -2.68 -5.65 4.88
CA ILE A 127 -3.68 -5.88 3.83
C ILE A 127 -4.39 -7.23 4.01
N ILE A 128 -3.67 -8.28 4.41
CA ILE A 128 -4.26 -9.60 4.68
C ILE A 128 -5.23 -9.52 5.86
N ALA A 129 -4.86 -8.84 6.94
CA ALA A 129 -5.72 -8.68 8.11
C ALA A 129 -6.98 -7.88 7.76
N MET A 130 -6.85 -6.74 7.07
CA MET A 130 -7.98 -5.86 6.75
C MET A 130 -8.94 -6.49 5.73
N LEU A 131 -8.41 -7.12 4.68
CA LEU A 131 -9.26 -7.87 3.73
C LEU A 131 -9.87 -9.09 4.39
N GLY A 132 -9.16 -9.78 5.29
CA GLY A 132 -9.69 -10.89 6.06
C GLY A 132 -10.92 -10.48 6.87
N VAL A 133 -10.86 -9.35 7.58
CA VAL A 133 -12.02 -8.80 8.31
C VAL A 133 -13.15 -8.43 7.35
N THR A 134 -12.84 -7.73 6.24
CA THR A 134 -13.84 -7.31 5.25
C THR A 134 -14.54 -8.52 4.63
N PHE A 135 -13.81 -9.55 4.24
CA PHE A 135 -14.38 -10.77 3.65
C PHE A 135 -15.17 -11.59 4.66
N LEU A 136 -14.70 -11.66 5.91
CA LEU A 136 -15.44 -12.34 6.97
C LEU A 136 -16.81 -11.70 7.18
N LEU A 137 -16.87 -10.38 7.26
CA LEU A 137 -18.11 -9.63 7.43
C LEU A 137 -19.04 -9.77 6.24
N ALA A 138 -18.48 -9.69 5.01
CA ALA A 138 -19.26 -9.86 3.80
C ALA A 138 -19.80 -11.30 3.66
N TRP A 139 -19.03 -12.32 4.05
CA TRP A 139 -19.49 -13.72 4.10
C TRP A 139 -20.61 -13.90 5.13
N LEU A 140 -20.48 -13.31 6.33
CA LEU A 140 -21.57 -13.30 7.33
C LEU A 140 -22.82 -12.59 6.79
N GLY A 141 -22.65 -11.56 5.94
CA GLY A 141 -23.71 -10.89 5.18
C GLY A 141 -24.33 -11.73 4.05
N GLY A 142 -23.83 -12.96 3.81
CA GLY A 142 -24.36 -13.87 2.78
C GLY A 142 -23.81 -13.61 1.37
N GLN A 143 -22.71 -12.85 1.23
CA GLN A 143 -22.07 -12.60 -0.07
C GLN A 143 -21.07 -13.69 -0.42
N SER A 144 -21.12 -14.16 -1.68
CA SER A 144 -20.13 -15.11 -2.23
C SER A 144 -19.05 -14.35 -3.01
N PHE A 145 -17.78 -14.72 -2.81
CA PHE A 145 -16.65 -14.14 -3.52
C PHE A 145 -16.16 -15.03 -4.65
N HIS A 146 -15.82 -14.44 -5.79
CA HIS A 146 -15.23 -15.13 -6.92
C HIS A 146 -13.70 -15.15 -6.85
N ALA A 147 -13.07 -16.02 -7.66
CA ALA A 147 -11.64 -16.35 -7.62
C ALA A 147 -10.64 -15.18 -7.81
N SER A 148 -11.11 -13.96 -8.10
CA SER A 148 -10.25 -12.79 -8.34
C SER A 148 -9.76 -12.08 -7.06
N VAL A 149 -9.97 -12.66 -5.88
CA VAL A 149 -9.57 -12.08 -4.57
C VAL A 149 -8.07 -11.78 -4.49
N TRP A 150 -7.22 -12.54 -5.19
CA TRP A 150 -5.78 -12.32 -5.22
C TRP A 150 -5.39 -10.93 -5.76
N THR A 151 -6.16 -10.35 -6.69
CA THR A 151 -5.89 -9.01 -7.24
C THR A 151 -6.09 -7.93 -6.19
N LEU A 152 -7.04 -8.13 -5.26
CA LEU A 152 -7.30 -7.22 -4.13
C LEU A 152 -6.14 -7.17 -3.13
N ILE A 153 -5.29 -8.20 -3.11
CA ILE A 153 -4.06 -8.22 -2.32
C ILE A 153 -2.89 -7.68 -3.13
N ALA A 154 -2.74 -8.12 -4.38
CA ALA A 154 -1.58 -7.83 -5.21
C ALA A 154 -1.46 -6.34 -5.58
N TYR A 155 -2.55 -5.71 -6.02
CA TYR A 155 -2.53 -4.30 -6.42
C TYR A 155 -2.20 -3.34 -5.26
N PRO A 156 -2.86 -3.43 -4.09
CA PRO A 156 -2.47 -2.60 -2.95
C PRO A 156 -1.03 -2.85 -2.49
N LEU A 157 -0.54 -4.10 -2.50
CA LEU A 157 0.85 -4.39 -2.12
C LEU A 157 1.85 -3.68 -3.03
N VAL A 158 1.65 -3.71 -4.35
CA VAL A 158 2.50 -2.99 -5.30
C VAL A 158 2.40 -1.48 -5.08
N ARG A 159 1.21 -0.96 -4.85
CA ARG A 159 0.98 0.45 -4.52
C ARG A 159 1.73 0.85 -3.24
N TYR A 160 1.67 0.04 -2.19
CA TYR A 160 2.40 0.27 -0.95
C TYR A 160 3.92 0.22 -1.16
N ALA A 161 4.39 -0.71 -2.00
CA ALA A 161 5.81 -0.79 -2.36
C ALA A 161 6.30 0.48 -3.05
N ILE A 162 5.53 1.03 -3.99
CA ILE A 162 5.87 2.30 -4.66
C ILE A 162 5.93 3.45 -3.64
N TRP A 163 4.87 3.62 -2.83
CA TRP A 163 4.81 4.70 -1.86
C TRP A 163 5.89 4.60 -0.78
N ALA A 164 6.19 3.39 -0.31
CA ALA A 164 7.29 3.16 0.62
C ALA A 164 8.65 3.54 0.00
N ALA A 165 8.90 3.16 -1.27
CA ALA A 165 10.14 3.50 -1.97
C ALA A 165 10.28 5.02 -2.19
N VAL A 166 9.21 5.69 -2.62
CA VAL A 166 9.17 7.16 -2.78
C VAL A 166 9.39 7.86 -1.44
N SER A 167 8.75 7.39 -0.38
CA SER A 167 8.91 7.94 0.97
C SER A 167 10.35 7.78 1.48
N MET A 168 10.97 6.60 1.26
CA MET A 168 12.38 6.38 1.60
C MET A 168 13.31 7.30 0.81
N LEU A 169 13.06 7.51 -0.48
CA LEU A 169 13.82 8.44 -1.28
C LEU A 169 13.72 9.87 -0.71
N LEU A 170 12.52 10.32 -0.43
CA LEU A 170 12.28 11.69 0.06
C LEU A 170 12.84 11.92 1.46
N VAL A 171 12.76 10.94 2.37
CA VAL A 171 13.29 11.08 3.74
C VAL A 171 14.81 11.15 3.78
N THR A 172 15.49 10.63 2.75
CA THR A 172 16.93 10.84 2.61
C THR A 172 17.30 12.27 2.24
N LEU A 173 16.37 13.06 1.71
CA LEU A 173 16.57 14.45 1.28
C LEU A 173 15.94 15.45 2.24
N LEU A 174 14.76 15.16 2.76
CA LEU A 174 13.91 16.08 3.50
C LEU A 174 13.68 15.60 4.94
N HIS A 175 13.16 16.50 5.77
CA HIS A 175 12.74 16.13 7.13
C HIS A 175 11.49 15.24 7.08
N PRO A 176 11.35 14.21 7.95
CA PRO A 176 10.27 13.22 7.90
C PRO A 176 8.85 13.82 7.89
N ILE A 177 8.62 14.90 8.64
CA ILE A 177 7.32 15.58 8.68
C ILE A 177 6.98 16.20 7.31
N LEU A 178 7.97 16.82 6.64
CA LEU A 178 7.79 17.38 5.30
C LEU A 178 7.52 16.28 4.27
N VAL A 179 8.16 15.13 4.43
CA VAL A 179 7.92 13.97 3.54
C VAL A 179 6.48 13.50 3.64
N LEU A 180 5.93 13.38 4.85
CA LEU A 180 4.53 13.00 5.05
C LEU A 180 3.58 13.99 4.36
N GLY A 181 3.77 15.28 4.58
CA GLY A 181 2.94 16.31 3.94
C GLY A 181 3.03 16.30 2.42
N LEU A 182 4.25 16.22 1.89
CA LEU A 182 4.51 16.20 0.45
C LEU A 182 3.90 14.97 -0.22
N VAL A 183 4.06 13.79 0.39
CA VAL A 183 3.51 12.54 -0.19
C VAL A 183 1.99 12.52 -0.13
N VAL A 184 1.35 13.06 0.92
CA VAL A 184 -0.11 13.21 0.96
C VAL A 184 -0.59 14.13 -0.18
N ILE A 185 0.09 15.25 -0.42
CA ILE A 185 -0.23 16.14 -1.56
C ILE A 185 -0.06 15.38 -2.88
N LEU A 186 1.04 14.65 -3.06
CA LEU A 186 1.27 13.86 -4.27
C LEU A 186 0.20 12.77 -4.46
N MET A 187 -0.24 12.11 -3.39
CA MET A 187 -1.33 11.12 -3.45
C MET A 187 -2.63 11.74 -3.95
N THR A 188 -3.04 12.87 -3.38
CA THR A 188 -4.27 13.56 -3.80
C THR A 188 -4.16 14.10 -5.23
N LEU A 189 -3.02 14.65 -5.62
CA LEU A 189 -2.77 15.11 -6.99
C LEU A 189 -2.88 13.95 -7.99
N ILE A 190 -2.29 12.79 -7.69
CA ILE A 190 -2.34 11.61 -8.57
C ILE A 190 -3.77 11.09 -8.71
N GLU A 191 -4.58 11.10 -7.65
CA GLU A 191 -6.00 10.72 -7.73
C GLU A 191 -6.80 11.67 -8.61
N VAL A 192 -6.59 12.98 -8.47
CA VAL A 192 -7.21 13.99 -9.35
C VAL A 192 -6.74 13.80 -10.80
N PHE A 193 -5.45 13.59 -11.01
CA PHE A 193 -4.91 13.31 -12.34
C PHE A 193 -5.48 12.02 -12.94
N ALA A 194 -5.60 10.95 -12.18
CA ALA A 194 -6.17 9.68 -12.63
C ALA A 194 -7.62 9.83 -13.14
N SER A 195 -8.43 10.67 -12.49
CA SER A 195 -9.78 10.97 -12.97
C SER A 195 -9.77 11.77 -14.27
N THR A 196 -8.84 12.74 -14.40
CA THR A 196 -8.71 13.61 -15.57
C THR A 196 -8.17 12.87 -16.79
N VAL A 197 -7.21 11.96 -16.59
CA VAL A 197 -6.60 11.16 -17.68
C VAL A 197 -7.63 10.35 -18.45
N ARG A 198 -8.74 9.94 -17.84
CA ARG A 198 -9.82 9.22 -18.52
C ARG A 198 -10.45 10.03 -19.65
N HIS A 199 -10.46 11.35 -19.52
CA HIS A 199 -11.03 12.28 -20.50
C HIS A 199 -10.00 12.79 -21.53
N MET A 200 -8.71 12.45 -21.35
CA MET A 200 -7.65 12.88 -22.26
C MET A 200 -7.62 12.05 -23.56
N PRO A 201 -7.16 12.64 -24.67
CA PRO A 201 -6.96 11.93 -25.93
C PRO A 201 -5.89 10.82 -25.78
N ALA A 202 -6.03 9.75 -26.58
CA ALA A 202 -5.23 8.53 -26.44
C ALA A 202 -3.70 8.75 -26.47
N TRP A 203 -3.23 9.71 -27.27
CA TRP A 203 -1.80 10.04 -27.38
C TRP A 203 -1.20 10.67 -26.12
N LEU A 204 -2.02 11.34 -25.28
CA LEU A 204 -1.59 11.91 -23.99
C LEU A 204 -1.70 10.88 -22.85
N ARG A 205 -2.59 9.89 -22.95
CA ARG A 205 -2.77 8.86 -21.91
C ARG A 205 -1.52 7.99 -21.75
N LEU A 206 -0.91 7.60 -22.85
CA LEU A 206 0.23 6.68 -22.83
C LEU A 206 1.45 7.26 -22.07
N PRO A 207 1.95 8.49 -22.35
CA PRO A 207 3.06 9.05 -21.59
C PRO A 207 2.69 9.29 -20.10
N VAL A 208 1.45 9.67 -19.79
CA VAL A 208 1.02 9.85 -18.39
C VAL A 208 0.99 8.52 -17.64
N HIS A 209 0.52 7.44 -18.26
CA HIS A 209 0.56 6.12 -17.63
C HIS A 209 1.99 5.58 -17.48
N LEU A 210 2.91 5.95 -18.37
CA LEU A 210 4.31 5.58 -18.25
C LEU A 210 5.04 6.34 -17.13
N THR A 211 4.72 7.61 -16.94
CA THR A 211 5.35 8.44 -15.89
C THR A 211 4.71 8.25 -14.51
N LEU A 212 3.43 7.90 -14.47
CA LEU A 212 2.65 7.76 -13.24
C LEU A 212 1.94 6.39 -13.18
N PRO A 213 2.66 5.30 -12.92
CA PRO A 213 2.07 3.96 -12.87
C PRO A 213 0.98 3.83 -11.81
N LEU A 214 0.99 4.69 -10.79
CA LEU A 214 -0.06 4.78 -9.77
C LEU A 214 -1.41 5.11 -10.37
N THR A 215 -1.48 5.93 -11.45
CA THR A 215 -2.76 6.23 -12.14
C THR A 215 -3.39 4.99 -12.74
N ASN A 216 -2.59 4.02 -13.15
CA ASN A 216 -3.05 2.77 -13.73
C ASN A 216 -3.45 1.74 -12.66
N LEU A 217 -2.75 1.75 -11.50
CA LEU A 217 -3.07 0.89 -10.35
C LEU A 217 -4.29 1.37 -9.58
N LEU A 218 -4.60 2.68 -9.64
CA LEU A 218 -5.71 3.34 -8.97
C LEU A 218 -7.03 3.29 -9.75
N SER A 219 -7.07 2.70 -10.95
CA SER A 219 -8.32 2.70 -11.71
C SER A 219 -9.40 1.94 -10.94
N GLU A 220 -10.37 2.69 -10.40
CA GLU A 220 -11.56 2.17 -9.69
C GLU A 220 -12.29 1.10 -10.51
N GLU A 221 -12.23 1.17 -11.84
CA GLU A 221 -12.76 0.17 -12.73
C GLU A 221 -12.21 -1.23 -12.47
N ARG A 222 -10.96 -1.36 -12.03
CA ARG A 222 -10.36 -2.65 -11.72
C ARG A 222 -10.88 -3.24 -10.42
N PHE A 223 -11.17 -2.42 -9.43
CA PHE A 223 -11.86 -2.84 -8.21
C PHE A 223 -13.33 -3.13 -8.47
N MET A 224 -14.00 -2.30 -9.28
CA MET A 224 -15.40 -2.50 -9.69
C MET A 224 -15.59 -3.78 -10.52
N VAL A 225 -14.64 -4.14 -11.37
CA VAL A 225 -14.68 -5.40 -12.15
C VAL A 225 -14.63 -6.62 -11.25
N ILE A 226 -13.94 -6.54 -10.13
CA ILE A 226 -13.81 -7.66 -9.18
C ILE A 226 -15.08 -7.84 -8.35
N THR A 227 -15.74 -6.75 -7.99
CA THR A 227 -16.98 -6.78 -7.18
C THR A 227 -18.25 -7.00 -8.01
N ARG A 228 -18.27 -6.66 -9.28
CA ARG A 228 -19.41 -6.92 -10.19
C ARG A 228 -19.23 -8.26 -10.89
N ALA A 229 -19.94 -9.28 -10.40
CA ALA A 229 -19.97 -10.63 -10.98
C ALA A 229 -20.39 -10.70 -12.47
N SER A 230 -20.91 -9.60 -13.03
CA SER A 230 -21.40 -9.49 -14.42
C SER A 230 -20.37 -8.93 -15.41
N LEU A 231 -19.19 -8.50 -14.95
CA LEU A 231 -18.19 -7.92 -15.84
C LEU A 231 -17.26 -9.01 -16.37
N LYS A 232 -16.99 -8.98 -17.67
CA LYS A 232 -16.07 -9.91 -18.34
C LYS A 232 -14.72 -9.94 -17.59
N PRO A 233 -14.16 -11.14 -17.32
CA PRO A 233 -12.90 -11.23 -16.65
C PRO A 233 -11.83 -10.49 -17.45
N PHE A 234 -11.10 -9.60 -16.78
CA PHE A 234 -10.00 -8.88 -17.38
C PHE A 234 -8.88 -9.87 -17.73
N PRO A 235 -8.30 -9.84 -18.94
CA PRO A 235 -7.30 -10.84 -19.33
C PRO A 235 -6.09 -10.82 -18.39
N TRP A 236 -5.64 -11.99 -17.98
CA TRP A 236 -4.52 -12.19 -17.05
C TRP A 236 -3.23 -11.46 -17.45
N THR A 237 -2.98 -11.36 -18.76
CA THR A 237 -1.84 -10.64 -19.31
C THR A 237 -1.79 -9.17 -18.87
N ASN A 238 -2.94 -8.50 -18.83
CA ASN A 238 -3.02 -7.10 -18.44
C ASN A 238 -2.79 -6.91 -16.93
N HIS A 239 -3.19 -7.89 -16.10
CA HIS A 239 -2.88 -7.85 -14.68
C HIS A 239 -1.38 -8.03 -14.44
N LEU A 240 -0.76 -9.00 -15.07
CA LEU A 240 0.68 -9.26 -14.92
C LEU A 240 1.53 -8.08 -15.41
N THR A 241 1.19 -7.49 -16.55
CA THR A 241 1.92 -6.32 -17.05
C THR A 241 1.79 -5.11 -16.14
N ALA A 242 0.60 -4.84 -15.59
CA ALA A 242 0.40 -3.74 -14.66
C ALA A 242 1.16 -3.93 -13.34
N LEU A 243 1.15 -5.15 -12.79
CA LEU A 243 1.89 -5.47 -11.55
C LEU A 243 3.40 -5.44 -11.78
N ALA A 244 3.89 -6.02 -12.89
CA ALA A 244 5.31 -6.01 -13.24
C ALA A 244 5.83 -4.57 -13.41
N TYR A 245 5.07 -3.72 -14.12
CA TYR A 245 5.41 -2.32 -14.30
C TYR A 245 5.42 -1.53 -12.97
N GLY A 246 4.45 -1.79 -12.09
CA GLY A 246 4.42 -1.15 -10.77
C GLY A 246 5.60 -1.59 -9.89
N LEU A 247 6.00 -2.86 -9.94
CA LEU A 247 7.17 -3.38 -9.24
C LEU A 247 8.48 -2.80 -9.79
N ASP A 248 8.60 -2.68 -11.13
CA ASP A 248 9.76 -2.04 -11.76
C ASP A 248 9.92 -0.59 -11.31
N TYR A 249 8.82 0.16 -11.29
CA TYR A 249 8.83 1.54 -10.79
C TYR A 249 9.23 1.62 -9.31
N ALA A 250 8.72 0.73 -8.46
CA ALA A 250 9.12 0.67 -7.05
C ALA A 250 10.61 0.36 -6.91
N LEU A 251 11.15 -0.53 -7.75
CA LEU A 251 12.56 -0.87 -7.79
C LEU A 251 13.42 0.34 -8.20
N VAL A 252 13.03 1.06 -9.25
CA VAL A 252 13.74 2.27 -9.70
C VAL A 252 13.77 3.33 -8.60
N CYS A 253 12.62 3.63 -7.96
CA CYS A 253 12.55 4.57 -6.84
C CYS A 253 13.43 4.12 -5.67
N PHE A 254 13.44 2.82 -5.36
CA PHE A 254 14.28 2.27 -4.30
C PHE A 254 15.78 2.38 -4.64
N LEU A 255 16.19 2.07 -5.88
CA LEU A 255 17.57 2.21 -6.32
C LEU A 255 18.03 3.67 -6.27
N LEU A 256 17.17 4.61 -6.63
CA LEU A 256 17.44 6.05 -6.47
C LEU A 256 17.60 6.42 -5.00
N ALA A 257 16.76 5.89 -4.10
CA ALA A 257 16.90 6.10 -2.66
C ALA A 257 18.25 5.58 -2.13
N VAL A 258 18.67 4.39 -2.57
CA VAL A 258 19.99 3.81 -2.24
C VAL A 258 21.12 4.71 -2.75
N PHE A 259 21.04 5.17 -3.99
CA PHE A 259 22.07 6.02 -4.60
C PHE A 259 22.22 7.36 -3.85
N VAL A 260 21.12 8.03 -3.54
CA VAL A 260 21.12 9.27 -2.79
C VAL A 260 21.68 9.04 -1.36
N PHE A 261 21.24 7.97 -0.70
CA PHE A 261 21.69 7.62 0.64
C PHE A 261 23.18 7.30 0.71
N GLN A 262 23.75 6.70 -0.34
CA GLN A 262 25.18 6.43 -0.43
C GLN A 262 26.02 7.70 -0.53
N ARG A 263 25.52 8.73 -1.22
CA ARG A 263 26.24 10.00 -1.43
C ARG A 263 26.13 10.97 -0.26
N ARG A 264 25.19 10.77 0.64
CA ARG A 264 24.99 11.66 1.78
C ARG A 264 26.10 11.46 2.82
N SER A 265 26.77 12.54 3.23
CA SER A 265 27.64 12.55 4.41
C SER A 265 26.75 12.32 5.64
N LEU A 266 27.03 11.26 6.41
CA LEU A 266 26.29 10.94 7.65
C LEU A 266 26.81 11.75 8.86
N VAL A 267 27.92 12.45 8.68
CA VAL A 267 28.50 13.36 9.67
C VAL A 267 27.84 14.71 9.41
N ARG A 268 26.97 15.13 10.30
CA ARG A 268 26.45 16.49 10.34
C ARG A 268 27.45 17.28 11.16
N ASP A 269 28.13 18.25 10.54
CA ASP A 269 28.91 19.26 11.22
C ASP A 269 28.04 20.01 12.22
#